data_80cc3667606789cce7cf9364404a7b56
#
_entry.id   80cc3667606789cce7cf9364404a7b56
#
_cell.length_a   1.000
_cell.length_b   1.000
_cell.length_c   1.000
_cell.angle_alpha   90.00
_cell.angle_beta   90.00
_cell.angle_gamma   90.00
#
_symmetry.space_group_name_H-M   'P 1'
#
loop_
_entity.id
_entity.type
_entity.pdbx_description
1 polymer ?
#
loop_
_entity_poly.entity_id
_entity_poly.type
_entity_poly.pdbx_seq_one_letter_code
_entity_poly.pdbx_strand_id
1 'polypeptide(L)'
;MPLQQWLNEKVFPIEAKLTQDDIYYFSKLAILEYLTSGITTNFDMYLNPEAIIKASLDMNYRTVLCGAVNDFCLSVEDVERCFNEYNQENSLISYILGFSHEYTNSKEKIQQVAALSHKYKAPVYTHLSETEFEVSTCKEKTGLSPVEYLCDLGVYDYGGGAFH
;
A
#
# COMPACT_ATOMS: atom_id res chain seq x y z
N MET A 1 -15.37 -4.86 17.79
CA MET A 1 -15.44 -3.47 17.28
C MET A 1 -15.36 -3.54 15.78
N PRO A 2 -16.26 -2.90 15.03
CA PRO A 2 -16.15 -2.84 13.56
C PRO A 2 -14.84 -2.18 13.13
N LEU A 3 -14.30 -2.59 11.96
CA LEU A 3 -12.99 -2.13 11.45
C LEU A 3 -12.91 -0.59 11.44
N GLN A 4 -13.88 0.07 10.80
CA GLN A 4 -13.86 1.53 10.65
C GLN A 4 -13.83 2.27 12.00
N GLN A 5 -14.58 1.77 12.98
CA GLN A 5 -14.57 2.32 14.33
C GLN A 5 -13.21 2.12 15.00
N TRP A 6 -12.62 0.93 14.85
CA TRP A 6 -11.31 0.62 15.41
C TRP A 6 -10.20 1.48 14.81
N LEU A 7 -10.21 1.64 13.49
CA LEU A 7 -9.27 2.53 12.79
C LEU A 7 -9.37 3.96 13.32
N ASN A 8 -10.57 4.53 13.34
CA ASN A 8 -10.79 5.93 13.72
C ASN A 8 -10.50 6.20 15.20
N GLU A 9 -10.87 5.29 16.09
CA GLU A 9 -10.77 5.51 17.53
C GLU A 9 -9.44 5.07 18.14
N LYS A 10 -8.76 4.09 17.53
CA LYS A 10 -7.57 3.45 18.10
C LYS A 10 -6.33 3.59 17.23
N VAL A 11 -6.42 3.26 15.94
CA VAL A 11 -5.23 3.17 15.08
C VAL A 11 -4.77 4.56 14.63
N PHE A 12 -5.59 5.31 13.91
CA PHE A 12 -5.19 6.60 13.35
C PHE A 12 -4.70 7.61 14.38
N PRO A 13 -5.29 7.73 15.60
CA PRO A 13 -4.76 8.64 16.62
C PRO A 13 -3.36 8.25 17.15
N ILE A 14 -2.98 6.98 17.04
CA ILE A 14 -1.64 6.49 17.39
C ILE A 14 -0.70 6.70 16.22
N GLU A 15 -1.10 6.26 15.02
CA GLU A 15 -0.31 6.42 13.78
C GLU A 15 0.12 7.88 13.54
N ALA A 16 -0.79 8.81 13.76
CA ALA A 16 -0.50 10.24 13.60
C ALA A 16 0.62 10.78 14.53
N LYS A 17 1.03 10.00 15.53
CA LYS A 17 2.10 10.36 16.48
C LYS A 17 3.41 9.62 16.21
N LEU A 18 3.38 8.59 15.36
CA LEU A 18 4.57 7.81 15.06
C LEU A 18 5.57 8.64 14.26
N THR A 19 6.81 8.59 14.69
CA THR A 19 7.94 9.17 13.97
C THR A 19 8.56 8.13 13.04
N GLN A 20 9.43 8.57 12.14
CA GLN A 20 10.21 7.64 11.31
C GLN A 20 11.09 6.70 12.15
N ASP A 21 11.62 7.18 13.27
CA ASP A 21 12.40 6.34 14.19
C ASP A 21 11.53 5.27 14.85
N ASP A 22 10.31 5.60 15.26
CA ASP A 22 9.38 4.62 15.82
C ASP A 22 9.08 3.52 14.80
N ILE A 23 8.77 3.89 13.56
CA ILE A 23 8.49 2.94 12.48
C ILE A 23 9.72 2.08 12.18
N TYR A 24 10.91 2.67 12.14
CA TYR A 24 12.15 1.93 11.96
C TYR A 24 12.36 0.86 13.04
N TYR A 25 12.21 1.21 14.31
CA TYR A 25 12.42 0.25 15.41
C TYR A 25 11.30 -0.79 15.49
N PHE A 26 10.05 -0.42 15.24
CA PHE A 26 8.94 -1.38 15.20
C PHE A 26 9.07 -2.34 14.01
N SER A 27 9.51 -1.87 12.87
CA SER A 27 9.81 -2.73 11.72
C SER A 27 10.92 -3.74 12.02
N LYS A 28 11.98 -3.32 12.72
CA LYS A 28 13.03 -4.25 13.17
C LYS A 28 12.50 -5.31 14.13
N LEU A 29 11.63 -4.92 15.06
CA LEU A 29 11.00 -5.86 15.99
C LEU A 29 10.13 -6.87 15.24
N ALA A 30 9.30 -6.40 14.29
CA ALA A 30 8.49 -7.27 13.43
C ALA A 30 9.36 -8.23 12.60
N ILE A 31 10.47 -7.75 12.03
CA ILE A 31 11.40 -8.59 11.26
C ILE A 31 12.02 -9.68 12.14
N LEU A 32 12.37 -9.38 13.39
CA LEU A 32 12.86 -10.41 14.33
C LEU A 32 11.81 -11.50 14.57
N GLU A 33 10.56 -11.10 14.73
CA GLU A 33 9.44 -12.02 14.90
C GLU A 33 9.21 -12.87 13.65
N TYR A 34 9.28 -12.28 12.46
CA TYR A 34 9.21 -12.99 11.18
C TYR A 34 10.33 -14.03 11.07
N LEU A 35 11.57 -13.64 11.29
CA LEU A 35 12.73 -14.53 11.17
C LEU A 35 12.67 -15.70 12.15
N THR A 36 12.28 -15.46 13.41
CA THR A 36 12.12 -16.51 14.42
C THR A 36 10.95 -17.45 14.11
N SER A 37 10.00 -17.00 13.31
CA SER A 37 8.86 -17.79 12.82
C SER A 37 9.13 -18.48 11.47
N GLY A 38 10.33 -18.32 10.90
CA GLY A 38 10.70 -18.91 9.62
C GLY A 38 10.18 -18.14 8.40
N ILE A 39 9.69 -16.91 8.58
CA ILE A 39 9.22 -16.03 7.50
C ILE A 39 10.43 -15.26 6.98
N THR A 40 10.76 -15.43 5.70
CA THR A 40 11.95 -14.84 5.07
C THR A 40 11.65 -13.65 4.17
N THR A 41 10.38 -13.35 3.94
CA THR A 41 9.92 -12.24 3.09
C THR A 41 8.57 -11.77 3.57
N ASN A 42 8.36 -10.48 3.67
CA ASN A 42 7.02 -9.89 3.84
C ASN A 42 6.60 -9.08 2.61
N PHE A 43 5.30 -8.92 2.45
CA PHE A 43 4.67 -7.97 1.54
C PHE A 43 3.97 -6.93 2.39
N ASP A 44 4.39 -5.67 2.28
CA ASP A 44 4.00 -4.60 3.20
C ASP A 44 3.43 -3.40 2.46
N MET A 45 2.29 -2.90 2.92
CA MET A 45 1.71 -1.65 2.47
C MET A 45 1.53 -0.74 3.69
N TYR A 46 2.44 0.20 3.85
CA TYR A 46 2.41 1.14 4.97
C TYR A 46 2.93 2.52 4.60
N LEU A 47 2.69 3.48 5.49
CA LEU A 47 3.22 4.83 5.40
C LEU A 47 4.73 4.84 5.72
N ASN A 48 5.45 5.88 5.31
CA ASN A 48 6.89 6.05 5.57
C ASN A 48 7.76 4.87 5.07
N PRO A 49 7.74 4.56 3.78
CA PRO A 49 8.46 3.42 3.23
C PRO A 49 9.96 3.47 3.50
N GLU A 50 10.58 4.65 3.58
CA GLU A 50 12.01 4.82 3.82
C GLU A 50 12.46 4.23 5.16
N ALA A 51 11.66 4.38 6.21
CA ALA A 51 11.96 3.81 7.53
C ALA A 51 11.92 2.27 7.51
N ILE A 52 10.95 1.69 6.82
CA ILE A 52 10.80 0.24 6.65
C ILE A 52 11.94 -0.31 5.79
N ILE A 53 12.28 0.36 4.69
CA ILE A 53 13.39 -0.02 3.81
C ILE A 53 14.69 -0.04 4.60
N LYS A 54 14.98 1.03 5.36
CA LYS A 54 16.17 1.10 6.19
C LYS A 54 16.23 -0.04 7.21
N ALA A 55 15.13 -0.34 7.89
CA ALA A 55 15.04 -1.44 8.84
C ALA A 55 15.31 -2.80 8.16
N SER A 56 14.71 -3.02 7.00
CA SER A 56 14.86 -4.26 6.22
C SER A 56 16.31 -4.46 5.76
N LEU A 57 16.95 -3.43 5.24
CA LEU A 57 18.36 -3.47 4.82
C LEU A 57 19.30 -3.73 6.00
N ASP A 58 19.12 -3.01 7.12
CA ASP A 58 19.92 -3.17 8.33
C ASP A 58 19.78 -4.57 8.96
N MET A 59 18.61 -5.22 8.77
CA MET A 59 18.32 -6.58 9.24
C MET A 59 18.62 -7.65 8.20
N ASN A 60 19.10 -7.28 7.02
CA ASN A 60 19.34 -8.18 5.89
C ASN A 60 18.10 -9.03 5.56
N TYR A 61 16.92 -8.40 5.57
CA TYR A 61 15.61 -9.02 5.40
C TYR A 61 14.96 -8.60 4.08
N ARG A 62 14.27 -9.54 3.41
CA ARG A 62 13.59 -9.26 2.14
C ARG A 62 12.21 -8.66 2.38
N THR A 63 11.96 -7.50 1.79
CA THR A 63 10.67 -6.82 1.87
C THR A 63 10.20 -6.40 0.47
N VAL A 64 8.96 -6.75 0.15
CA VAL A 64 8.23 -6.22 -0.98
C VAL A 64 7.32 -5.13 -0.46
N LEU A 65 7.61 -3.88 -0.78
CA LEU A 65 6.77 -2.74 -0.41
C LEU A 65 5.76 -2.44 -1.50
N CYS A 66 4.58 -2.04 -1.09
CA CYS A 66 3.52 -1.59 -1.98
C CYS A 66 3.21 -0.13 -1.72
N GLY A 67 3.04 0.66 -2.78
CA GLY A 67 2.59 2.04 -2.68
C GLY A 67 1.23 2.14 -2.00
N ALA A 68 1.10 3.07 -1.06
CA ALA A 68 -0.12 3.32 -0.31
C ALA A 68 -0.68 4.72 -0.59
N VAL A 69 -0.79 5.08 -1.88
CA VAL A 69 -1.35 6.38 -2.28
C VAL A 69 -2.71 6.59 -1.61
N ASN A 70 -2.90 7.75 -1.05
CA ASN A 70 -4.17 8.20 -0.48
C ASN A 70 -4.26 9.73 -0.49
N ASP A 71 -5.45 10.27 -0.18
CA ASP A 71 -5.67 11.71 -0.21
C ASP A 71 -5.02 12.46 0.96
N PHE A 72 -4.42 11.76 1.92
CA PHE A 72 -3.96 12.34 3.18
C PHE A 72 -2.44 12.38 3.34
N CYS A 73 -1.71 11.35 2.92
CA CYS A 73 -0.32 11.15 3.31
C CYS A 73 0.67 10.90 2.18
N LEU A 74 0.34 10.06 1.19
CA LEU A 74 1.29 9.63 0.17
C LEU A 74 0.80 10.01 -1.22
N SER A 75 1.63 10.73 -1.95
CA SER A 75 1.32 11.18 -3.31
C SER A 75 1.67 10.12 -4.36
N VAL A 76 1.14 10.31 -5.57
CA VAL A 76 1.47 9.45 -6.73
C VAL A 76 2.94 9.63 -7.13
N GLU A 77 3.46 10.84 -7.01
CA GLU A 77 4.85 11.19 -7.28
C GLU A 77 5.82 10.49 -6.33
N ASP A 78 5.45 10.37 -5.04
CA ASP A 78 6.26 9.62 -4.06
C ASP A 78 6.31 8.13 -4.40
N VAL A 79 5.18 7.54 -4.79
CA VAL A 79 5.12 6.13 -5.21
C VAL A 79 5.93 5.92 -6.48
N GLU A 80 5.86 6.82 -7.46
CA GLU A 80 6.68 6.74 -8.67
C GLU A 80 8.17 6.87 -8.36
N ARG A 81 8.55 7.79 -7.48
CA ARG A 81 9.93 7.95 -7.02
C ARG A 81 10.43 6.67 -6.35
N CYS A 82 9.69 6.13 -5.39
CA CYS A 82 10.06 4.89 -4.70
C CYS A 82 10.14 3.70 -5.66
N PHE A 83 9.21 3.60 -6.62
CA PHE A 83 9.24 2.55 -7.63
C PHE A 83 10.53 2.58 -8.47
N ASN A 84 10.98 3.76 -8.88
CA ASN A 84 12.21 3.92 -9.65
C ASN A 84 13.48 3.75 -8.81
N GLU A 85 13.46 4.16 -7.55
CA GLU A 85 14.63 4.18 -6.68
C GLU A 85 14.95 2.79 -6.11
N TYR A 86 13.92 2.04 -5.69
CA TYR A 86 14.12 0.82 -4.89
C TYR A 86 14.06 -0.49 -5.67
N ASN A 87 13.65 -0.48 -6.95
CA ASN A 87 13.67 -1.67 -7.81
C ASN A 87 15.04 -1.85 -8.49
N GLN A 88 16.09 -2.03 -7.70
CA GLN A 88 17.44 -2.25 -8.19
C GLN A 88 17.75 -3.76 -8.26
N GLU A 89 18.57 -4.16 -9.24
CA GLU A 89 19.02 -5.55 -9.38
C GLU A 89 19.70 -6.05 -8.09
N ASN A 90 19.38 -7.27 -7.70
CA ASN A 90 19.92 -7.94 -6.50
C ASN A 90 19.58 -7.23 -5.16
N SER A 91 18.63 -6.31 -5.14
CA SER A 91 18.15 -5.71 -3.90
C SER A 91 17.33 -6.71 -3.08
N LEU A 92 17.39 -6.56 -1.76
CA LEU A 92 16.44 -7.20 -0.84
C LEU A 92 15.09 -6.48 -0.84
N ILE A 93 15.03 -5.30 -1.42
CA ILE A 93 13.83 -4.48 -1.50
C ILE A 93 13.26 -4.54 -2.90
N SER A 94 11.96 -4.71 -2.98
CA SER A 94 11.15 -4.48 -4.18
C SER A 94 10.04 -3.51 -3.85
N TYR A 95 9.66 -2.66 -4.81
CA TYR A 95 8.59 -1.69 -4.63
C TYR A 95 7.55 -1.88 -5.74
N ILE A 96 6.28 -2.04 -5.38
CA ILE A 96 5.16 -2.27 -6.30
C ILE A 96 4.25 -1.05 -6.29
N LEU A 97 3.67 -0.73 -7.44
CA LEU A 97 2.67 0.33 -7.54
C LEU A 97 1.41 -0.05 -6.76
N GLY A 98 0.82 0.93 -6.09
CA GLY A 98 -0.39 0.68 -5.32
C GLY A 98 -0.99 1.94 -4.72
N PHE A 99 -2.18 1.76 -4.19
CA PHE A 99 -2.90 2.76 -3.40
C PHE A 99 -3.67 2.06 -2.27
N SER A 100 -4.03 2.80 -1.23
CA SER A 100 -4.64 2.21 -0.04
C SER A 100 -5.98 1.55 -0.35
N HIS A 101 -7.02 2.34 -0.64
CA HIS A 101 -8.38 1.89 -0.97
C HIS A 101 -8.99 2.84 -2.01
N GLU A 102 -10.03 2.40 -2.73
CA GLU A 102 -10.70 3.28 -3.68
C GLU A 102 -11.45 4.43 -2.97
N TYR A 103 -11.99 4.20 -1.77
CA TYR A 103 -12.72 5.22 -1.02
C TYR A 103 -11.83 6.25 -0.29
N THR A 104 -10.53 5.99 -0.17
CA THR A 104 -9.54 6.91 0.40
C THR A 104 -8.82 7.75 -0.65
N ASN A 105 -9.22 7.61 -1.90
CA ASN A 105 -8.60 8.29 -3.03
C ASN A 105 -9.66 8.95 -3.92
N SER A 106 -9.32 10.10 -4.47
CA SER A 106 -10.09 10.68 -5.56
C SER A 106 -9.95 9.85 -6.83
N LYS A 107 -10.95 9.93 -7.72
CA LYS A 107 -10.92 9.28 -9.03
C LYS A 107 -9.66 9.65 -9.81
N GLU A 108 -9.30 10.91 -9.77
CA GLU A 108 -8.13 11.47 -10.46
C GLU A 108 -6.83 10.82 -9.99
N LYS A 109 -6.66 10.59 -8.68
CA LYS A 109 -5.49 9.89 -8.15
C LYS A 109 -5.45 8.42 -8.58
N ILE A 110 -6.58 7.72 -8.55
CA ILE A 110 -6.66 6.34 -9.04
C ILE A 110 -6.27 6.27 -10.53
N GLN A 111 -6.75 7.23 -11.34
CA GLN A 111 -6.37 7.32 -12.75
C GLN A 111 -4.87 7.63 -12.95
N GLN A 112 -4.27 8.43 -12.08
CA GLN A 112 -2.82 8.68 -12.11
C GLN A 112 -2.03 7.41 -11.77
N VAL A 113 -2.46 6.61 -10.80
CA VAL A 113 -1.84 5.30 -10.51
C VAL A 113 -2.01 4.33 -11.69
N ALA A 114 -3.19 4.30 -12.32
CA ALA A 114 -3.41 3.52 -13.55
C ALA A 114 -2.45 3.98 -14.67
N ALA A 115 -2.25 5.29 -14.83
CA ALA A 115 -1.29 5.83 -15.80
C ALA A 115 0.16 5.40 -15.50
N LEU A 116 0.56 5.30 -14.23
CA LEU A 116 1.87 4.72 -13.86
C LEU A 116 1.96 3.24 -14.23
N SER A 117 0.90 2.46 -13.96
CA SER A 117 0.82 1.07 -14.38
C SER A 117 1.04 0.91 -15.89
N HIS A 118 0.39 1.74 -16.70
CA HIS A 118 0.57 1.77 -18.16
C HIS A 118 1.98 2.21 -18.58
N LYS A 119 2.54 3.24 -17.93
CA LYS A 119 3.88 3.75 -18.20
C LYS A 119 4.96 2.71 -17.97
N TYR A 120 4.87 1.97 -16.87
CA TYR A 120 5.88 1.00 -16.44
C TYR A 120 5.53 -0.45 -16.81
N LYS A 121 4.34 -0.70 -17.34
CA LYS A 121 3.77 -2.05 -17.58
C LYS A 121 3.87 -2.91 -16.31
N ALA A 122 3.52 -2.32 -15.18
CA ALA A 122 3.68 -2.89 -13.87
C ALA A 122 2.33 -3.12 -13.18
N PRO A 123 2.20 -4.18 -12.36
CA PRO A 123 0.97 -4.48 -11.63
C PRO A 123 0.68 -3.45 -10.55
N VAL A 124 -0.61 -3.32 -10.19
CA VAL A 124 -1.09 -2.46 -9.10
C VAL A 124 -1.73 -3.30 -8.01
N TYR A 125 -1.46 -2.97 -6.76
CA TYR A 125 -2.08 -3.62 -5.60
C TYR A 125 -2.83 -2.61 -4.74
N THR A 126 -3.95 -3.04 -4.16
CA THR A 126 -4.77 -2.22 -3.25
C THR A 126 -5.56 -3.10 -2.29
N HIS A 127 -6.04 -2.55 -1.18
CA HIS A 127 -7.11 -3.18 -0.41
C HIS A 127 -8.41 -3.01 -1.18
N LEU A 128 -9.21 -4.06 -1.24
CA LEU A 128 -10.37 -4.06 -2.12
C LEU A 128 -11.48 -4.93 -1.55
N SER A 129 -12.67 -4.33 -1.43
CA SER A 129 -13.89 -5.01 -0.96
C SER A 129 -13.77 -5.59 0.45
N GLU A 130 -12.99 -4.96 1.32
CA GLU A 130 -12.73 -5.40 2.69
C GLU A 130 -13.97 -5.33 3.57
N THR A 131 -14.84 -4.32 3.35
CA THR A 131 -16.02 -4.10 4.18
C THR A 131 -17.27 -3.89 3.34
N GLU A 132 -18.44 -4.19 3.94
CA GLU A 132 -19.74 -3.88 3.34
C GLU A 132 -19.90 -2.37 3.08
N PHE A 133 -19.33 -1.54 3.97
CA PHE A 133 -19.33 -0.08 3.81
C PHE A 133 -18.63 0.35 2.52
N GLU A 134 -17.46 -0.19 2.25
CA GLU A 134 -16.71 0.09 1.02
C GLU A 134 -17.53 -0.30 -0.22
N VAL A 135 -17.99 -1.55 -0.27
CA VAL A 135 -18.75 -2.07 -1.40
C VAL A 135 -20.04 -1.28 -1.66
N SER A 136 -20.81 -0.98 -0.60
CA SER A 136 -22.06 -0.22 -0.73
C SER A 136 -21.78 1.22 -1.16
N THR A 137 -20.79 1.88 -0.56
CA THR A 137 -20.41 3.25 -0.90
C THR A 137 -19.94 3.37 -2.35
N CYS A 138 -19.12 2.43 -2.82
CA CYS A 138 -18.67 2.40 -4.21
C CYS A 138 -19.86 2.25 -5.17
N LYS A 139 -20.77 1.32 -4.89
CA LYS A 139 -21.99 1.12 -5.70
C LYS A 139 -22.90 2.34 -5.71
N GLU A 140 -23.09 2.99 -4.59
CA GLU A 140 -23.90 4.21 -4.52
C GLU A 140 -23.30 5.35 -5.34
N LYS A 141 -21.97 5.52 -5.33
CA LYS A 141 -21.29 6.60 -6.05
C LYS A 141 -21.10 6.35 -7.54
N THR A 142 -20.82 5.11 -7.91
CA THR A 142 -20.36 4.77 -9.27
C THR A 142 -21.34 3.89 -10.04
N GLY A 143 -22.26 3.22 -9.36
CA GLY A 143 -23.12 2.18 -9.93
C GLY A 143 -22.42 0.83 -10.11
N LEU A 144 -21.14 0.73 -9.79
CA LEU A 144 -20.28 -0.44 -10.00
C LEU A 144 -19.79 -1.01 -8.64
N SER A 145 -19.42 -2.28 -8.63
CA SER A 145 -18.64 -2.82 -7.52
C SER A 145 -17.22 -2.25 -7.53
N PRO A 146 -16.49 -2.26 -6.41
CA PRO A 146 -15.11 -1.78 -6.37
C PRO A 146 -14.21 -2.41 -7.46
N VAL A 147 -14.34 -3.72 -7.67
CA VAL A 147 -13.58 -4.43 -8.72
C VAL A 147 -13.91 -3.90 -10.10
N GLU A 148 -15.21 -3.83 -10.46
CA GLU A 148 -15.66 -3.32 -11.75
C GLU A 148 -15.21 -1.88 -11.97
N TYR A 149 -15.32 -1.04 -10.95
CA TYR A 149 -14.90 0.35 -11.01
C TYR A 149 -13.40 0.50 -11.29
N LEU A 150 -12.54 -0.26 -10.59
CA LEU A 150 -11.10 -0.20 -10.81
C LEU A 150 -10.69 -0.79 -12.15
N CYS A 151 -11.36 -1.84 -12.61
CA CYS A 151 -11.15 -2.37 -13.97
C CYS A 151 -11.55 -1.34 -15.03
N ASP A 152 -12.68 -0.65 -14.86
CA ASP A 152 -13.15 0.39 -15.80
C ASP A 152 -12.18 1.58 -15.87
N LEU A 153 -11.44 1.85 -14.79
CA LEU A 153 -10.38 2.87 -14.75
C LEU A 153 -9.03 2.38 -15.31
N GLY A 154 -8.93 1.12 -15.76
CA GLY A 154 -7.69 0.56 -16.31
C GLY A 154 -6.60 0.25 -15.29
N VAL A 155 -6.94 0.17 -13.99
CA VAL A 155 -5.98 -0.08 -12.90
C VAL A 155 -5.28 -1.42 -13.07
N TYR A 156 -6.01 -2.44 -13.55
CA TYR A 156 -5.51 -3.82 -13.63
C TYR A 156 -5.12 -4.27 -15.05
N ASP A 157 -4.96 -3.35 -16.01
CA ASP A 157 -4.60 -3.68 -17.39
C ASP A 157 -3.25 -4.38 -17.52
N TYR A 158 -2.35 -4.17 -16.58
CA TYR A 158 -1.06 -4.86 -16.48
C TYR A 158 -0.99 -5.84 -15.29
N GLY A 159 -2.14 -6.32 -14.85
CA GLY A 159 -2.26 -7.20 -13.70
C GLY A 159 -2.25 -6.48 -12.37
N GLY A 160 -2.32 -7.25 -11.32
CA GLY A 160 -2.34 -6.73 -9.96
C GLY A 160 -2.89 -7.71 -8.96
N GLY A 161 -3.15 -7.21 -7.77
CA GLY A 161 -3.75 -7.99 -6.70
C GLY A 161 -4.56 -7.13 -5.76
N ALA A 162 -5.39 -7.82 -5.01
CA ALA A 162 -6.21 -7.23 -3.97
C ALA A 162 -5.91 -7.90 -2.64
N PHE A 163 -5.89 -7.10 -1.60
CA PHE A 163 -5.92 -7.59 -0.22
C PHE A 163 -7.38 -7.65 0.22
N HIS A 164 -7.76 -8.78 0.88
CA HIS A 164 -9.13 -9.13 1.32
C HIS A 164 -10.11 -9.59 0.23
#